data_cf52fad3eebb3f5dd284f84a0bd67967
#
_entry.id   cf52fad3eebb3f5dd284f84a0bd67967
#
_cell.length_a   1.000
_cell.length_b   1.000
_cell.length_c   1.000
_cell.angle_alpha   90.00
_cell.angle_beta   90.00
_cell.angle_gamma   90.00
#
_symmetry.space_group_name_H-M   'P 1'
#
loop_
_entity.id
_entity.type
_entity.pdbx_description
1 polymer ?
#
loop_
_entity_poly.entity_id
_entity_poly.type
_entity_poly.pdbx_seq_one_letter_code
_entity_poly.pdbx_strand_id
1 'polypeptide(L)'
;MNRGSAASSLVSPRRGVGLALSLALAALVAACGQGEAQQKTGGAAPPPPAVTVAKPVQRMLSDYDEYVGRFAAVDSVEVRARVSGYLDSVDFKDGQMVKQGDLLFTIDKRPFQTALDQARANLTLAQSNLTYTESDLKRAQQLVTEKTITEQVFEQRSQAFRNAQASAAAASAAVRQAELDMQFTELRAPIGGRIGDRKVSPGNLVTGGTSGNTTLLATIVSTDPIHFEFTFDEASYLRYERMAKEGTDVASRGRGPGVAVSLKLIDEKDFTHDGRMDFVDNVIDRSTGTIRGRAVFDNANGVLTPGMFARVRVPASPPYN
;
A
#
# COMPACT_ATOMS: atom_id res chain seq x y z
N MET A 1 -39.87 5.52 47.45
CA MET A 1 -41.21 5.71 46.84
C MET A 1 -41.31 4.67 45.76
N ASN A 2 -41.97 3.72 46.09
CA ASN A 2 -43.26 3.10 45.83
C ASN A 2 -43.21 2.17 44.60
N ARG A 3 -43.23 0.88 44.83
CA ARG A 3 -44.38 -0.05 44.86
C ARG A 3 -44.88 -0.35 43.45
N GLY A 4 -45.11 -1.56 42.97
CA GLY A 4 -45.42 -2.81 43.60
C GLY A 4 -45.73 -3.78 42.45
N SER A 5 -45.42 -5.03 42.63
CA SER A 5 -46.38 -6.03 43.15
C SER A 5 -47.48 -6.37 42.13
N ALA A 6 -47.85 -7.59 41.74
CA ALA A 6 -47.96 -8.87 42.38
C ALA A 6 -48.38 -9.86 41.26
N ALA A 7 -47.97 -11.10 41.20
CA ALA A 7 -48.49 -12.26 41.92
C ALA A 7 -49.92 -12.62 41.49
N SER A 8 -50.19 -13.77 41.05
CA SER A 8 -50.60 -14.98 41.73
C SER A 8 -51.35 -15.88 40.74
N SER A 9 -51.03 -17.09 40.62
CA SER A 9 -51.36 -18.23 41.48
C SER A 9 -52.64 -18.96 41.11
N LEU A 10 -52.46 -20.26 41.11
CA LEU A 10 -53.39 -21.31 41.68
C LEU A 10 -54.42 -21.85 40.70
N VAL A 11 -54.74 -23.11 40.57
CA VAL A 11 -54.76 -24.29 41.43
C VAL A 11 -55.55 -25.37 40.66
N SER A 12 -55.09 -26.60 40.71
CA SER A 12 -55.83 -27.82 40.47
C SER A 12 -56.93 -27.98 41.55
N PRO A 13 -57.80 -29.00 41.70
CA PRO A 13 -57.77 -30.38 41.25
C PRO A 13 -59.16 -31.04 41.04
N ARG A 14 -59.18 -32.37 41.04
CA ARG A 14 -60.17 -33.35 41.49
C ARG A 14 -60.85 -34.18 40.38
N ARG A 15 -60.49 -35.48 40.29
CA ARG A 15 -61.01 -36.63 41.04
C ARG A 15 -62.55 -36.82 40.95
N GLY A 16 -62.89 -37.97 40.51
CA GLY A 16 -64.13 -38.64 40.88
C GLY A 16 -64.70 -39.54 39.77
N VAL A 17 -64.40 -40.78 39.78
CA VAL A 17 -65.22 -41.85 40.40
C VAL A 17 -66.39 -42.29 39.51
N GLY A 18 -66.44 -43.61 39.29
CA GLY A 18 -67.62 -44.39 38.93
C GLY A 18 -67.27 -45.50 37.93
N LEU A 19 -66.79 -46.50 38.25
CA LEU A 19 -67.16 -47.83 38.82
C LEU A 19 -68.58 -48.23 38.47
N ALA A 20 -68.70 -49.45 37.97
CA ALA A 20 -69.86 -50.33 37.78
C ALA A 20 -70.53 -50.21 36.40
N LEU A 21 -70.56 -51.22 35.62
CA LEU A 21 -71.44 -52.37 35.82
C LEU A 21 -71.04 -53.51 34.88
N SER A 22 -70.50 -54.50 35.39
CA SER A 22 -70.58 -55.91 35.35
C SER A 22 -71.70 -56.56 34.56
N LEU A 23 -71.28 -57.64 33.95
CA LEU A 23 -72.02 -58.86 33.70
C LEU A 23 -73.32 -58.78 32.88
N ALA A 24 -73.30 -59.44 31.86
CA ALA A 24 -74.21 -60.41 31.27
C ALA A 24 -73.84 -60.50 29.76
N LEU A 25 -73.64 -61.55 29.16
CA LEU A 25 -74.28 -62.86 29.24
C LEU A 25 -73.40 -63.83 28.43
N ALA A 26 -72.96 -64.83 29.04
CA ALA A 26 -72.44 -66.03 28.36
C ALA A 26 -73.61 -66.78 27.70
N ALA A 27 -73.30 -67.50 26.67
CA ALA A 27 -74.04 -68.57 26.02
C ALA A 27 -74.77 -68.21 24.73
N LEU A 28 -74.25 -68.75 23.67
CA LEU A 28 -74.86 -69.71 22.76
C LEU A 28 -73.81 -70.11 21.72
N VAL A 29 -73.18 -71.20 22.00
CA VAL A 29 -73.31 -72.57 21.48
C VAL A 29 -73.15 -72.67 19.97
N ALA A 30 -72.07 -73.30 19.67
CA ALA A 30 -71.78 -74.28 18.61
C ALA A 30 -72.77 -74.39 17.45
N ALA A 31 -72.35 -74.12 16.28
CA ALA A 31 -72.78 -74.74 15.09
C ALA A 31 -71.59 -75.02 14.16
N CYS A 32 -71.39 -76.27 13.90
CA CYS A 32 -70.44 -76.83 12.98
C CYS A 32 -70.60 -76.25 11.56
N GLY A 33 -69.51 -75.96 10.93
CA GLY A 33 -69.40 -75.72 9.50
C GLY A 33 -67.95 -75.93 9.10
N GLN A 34 -67.67 -77.11 8.56
CA GLN A 34 -66.47 -77.41 7.82
C GLN A 34 -66.34 -76.45 6.61
N GLY A 35 -65.33 -75.64 6.58
CA GLY A 35 -64.98 -74.77 5.46
C GLY A 35 -63.45 -74.85 5.22
N GLU A 36 -63.16 -75.27 4.07
CA GLU A 36 -61.82 -75.54 3.51
C GLU A 36 -60.71 -74.51 3.92
N ALA A 37 -59.63 -75.09 4.24
CA ALA A 37 -58.33 -74.38 4.42
C ALA A 37 -57.97 -73.72 3.12
N GLN A 38 -58.30 -72.42 2.96
CA GLN A 38 -57.74 -71.57 1.98
C GLN A 38 -56.34 -71.18 2.47
N GLN A 39 -55.32 -71.80 1.86
CA GLN A 39 -53.96 -71.36 1.92
C GLN A 39 -53.88 -69.84 1.53
N LYS A 40 -53.74 -69.01 2.58
CA LYS A 40 -53.26 -67.63 2.34
C LYS A 40 -51.90 -67.73 1.68
N THR A 41 -51.89 -67.61 0.37
CA THR A 41 -50.68 -67.21 -0.35
C THR A 41 -50.14 -65.97 0.30
N GLY A 42 -48.96 -66.10 0.95
CA GLY A 42 -48.27 -64.98 1.52
C GLY A 42 -48.05 -63.94 0.43
N GLY A 43 -48.74 -62.84 0.58
CA GLY A 43 -48.49 -61.68 -0.25
C GLY A 43 -47.03 -61.25 0.02
N ALA A 44 -46.21 -61.34 -1.00
CA ALA A 44 -44.86 -60.82 -0.95
C ALA A 44 -44.96 -59.34 -0.46
N ALA A 45 -44.23 -59.00 0.56
CA ALA A 45 -44.12 -57.62 0.99
C ALA A 45 -43.79 -56.74 -0.22
N PRO A 46 -44.43 -55.60 -0.37
CA PRO A 46 -44.10 -54.70 -1.50
C PRO A 46 -42.60 -54.42 -1.50
N PRO A 47 -41.96 -54.48 -2.69
CA PRO A 47 -40.55 -54.21 -2.76
C PRO A 47 -40.23 -52.86 -2.14
N PRO A 48 -39.14 -52.75 -1.38
CA PRO A 48 -38.74 -51.48 -0.78
C PRO A 48 -38.68 -50.39 -1.84
N PRO A 49 -39.11 -49.18 -1.54
CA PRO A 49 -39.09 -48.08 -2.53
C PRO A 49 -37.69 -47.92 -3.11
N ALA A 50 -37.58 -47.89 -4.42
CA ALA A 50 -36.32 -47.63 -5.07
C ALA A 50 -35.85 -46.22 -4.76
N VAL A 51 -34.73 -46.09 -4.06
CA VAL A 51 -34.07 -44.80 -3.78
C VAL A 51 -32.91 -44.62 -4.74
N THR A 52 -32.92 -43.50 -5.40
CA THR A 52 -31.79 -43.10 -6.24
C THR A 52 -30.70 -42.53 -5.34
N VAL A 53 -29.56 -43.18 -5.25
CA VAL A 53 -28.37 -42.68 -4.55
C VAL A 53 -27.38 -42.15 -5.58
N ALA A 54 -26.90 -40.94 -5.35
CA ALA A 54 -25.81 -40.36 -6.10
C ALA A 54 -24.52 -40.47 -5.24
N LYS A 55 -23.40 -40.66 -5.89
CA LYS A 55 -22.11 -40.58 -5.20
C LYS A 55 -21.91 -39.14 -4.72
N PRO A 56 -21.37 -38.92 -3.51
CA PRO A 56 -21.04 -37.57 -3.06
C PRO A 56 -20.03 -36.94 -4.02
N VAL A 57 -20.25 -35.67 -4.36
CA VAL A 57 -19.31 -34.90 -5.14
C VAL A 57 -18.15 -34.52 -4.24
N GLN A 58 -16.96 -35.04 -4.56
CA GLN A 58 -15.74 -34.59 -3.91
C GLN A 58 -15.23 -33.33 -4.62
N ARG A 59 -14.98 -32.29 -3.87
CA ARG A 59 -14.47 -31.02 -4.38
C ARG A 59 -13.39 -30.51 -3.44
N MET A 60 -12.23 -30.17 -4.01
CA MET A 60 -11.20 -29.46 -3.26
C MET A 60 -11.76 -28.11 -2.82
N LEU A 61 -11.74 -27.86 -1.54
CA LEU A 61 -12.16 -26.60 -0.92
C LEU A 61 -10.98 -25.97 -0.20
N SER A 62 -10.97 -24.67 -0.13
CA SER A 62 -10.09 -23.88 0.73
C SER A 62 -10.95 -22.85 1.43
N ASP A 63 -10.72 -22.68 2.71
CA ASP A 63 -11.35 -21.60 3.45
C ASP A 63 -10.62 -20.30 3.17
N TYR A 64 -11.39 -19.22 3.19
CA TYR A 64 -10.85 -17.87 2.96
C TYR A 64 -11.38 -16.93 4.03
N ASP A 65 -10.52 -16.08 4.50
CA ASP A 65 -10.91 -14.92 5.29
C ASP A 65 -11.07 -13.73 4.37
N GLU A 66 -12.12 -12.94 4.59
CA GLU A 66 -12.39 -11.74 3.81
C GLU A 66 -12.17 -10.50 4.69
N TYR A 67 -11.37 -9.57 4.17
CA TYR A 67 -11.07 -8.30 4.83
C TYR A 67 -11.43 -7.14 3.94
N VAL A 68 -11.86 -6.05 4.56
CA VAL A 68 -12.07 -4.77 3.88
C VAL A 68 -10.81 -3.93 4.04
N GLY A 69 -10.41 -3.27 2.97
CA GLY A 69 -9.24 -2.42 2.97
C GLY A 69 -9.36 -1.28 1.97
N ARG A 70 -8.25 -0.59 1.76
CA ARG A 70 -8.14 0.54 0.83
C ARG A 70 -6.94 0.38 -0.08
N PHE A 71 -7.10 0.84 -1.30
CA PHE A 71 -5.95 1.00 -2.18
C PHE A 71 -5.08 2.18 -1.73
N ALA A 72 -3.78 1.98 -1.84
CA ALA A 72 -2.76 3.00 -1.61
C ALA A 72 -1.79 3.00 -2.79
N ALA A 73 -1.27 4.17 -3.13
CA ALA A 73 -0.19 4.24 -4.11
C ALA A 73 1.08 3.60 -3.53
N VAL A 74 1.89 2.96 -4.37
CA VAL A 74 3.23 2.48 -3.98
C VAL A 74 4.11 3.66 -3.60
N ASP A 75 4.11 4.69 -4.47
CA ASP A 75 4.83 5.94 -4.26
C ASP A 75 3.87 7.12 -4.38
N SER A 76 4.02 8.08 -3.47
CA SER A 76 3.32 9.35 -3.48
C SER A 76 4.31 10.46 -3.23
N VAL A 77 4.49 11.36 -4.19
CA VAL A 77 5.46 12.43 -4.12
C VAL A 77 4.80 13.78 -4.29
N GLU A 78 5.04 14.65 -3.34
CA GLU A 78 4.66 16.06 -3.42
C GLU A 78 5.73 16.82 -4.20
N VAL A 79 5.36 17.39 -5.33
CA VAL A 79 6.20 18.27 -6.13
C VAL A 79 6.18 19.65 -5.52
N ARG A 80 7.29 20.05 -4.92
CA ARG A 80 7.46 21.34 -4.23
C ARG A 80 8.57 22.17 -4.89
N ALA A 81 8.41 23.49 -4.86
CA ALA A 81 9.43 24.41 -5.37
C ALA A 81 10.73 24.30 -4.55
N ARG A 82 11.88 24.22 -5.23
CA ARG A 82 13.21 24.23 -4.60
C ARG A 82 13.84 25.61 -4.59
N VAL A 83 13.46 26.44 -5.53
CA VAL A 83 13.89 27.84 -5.64
C VAL A 83 12.67 28.76 -5.67
N SER A 84 12.83 30.00 -5.22
CA SER A 84 11.75 30.99 -5.19
C SER A 84 11.77 31.82 -6.47
N GLY A 85 10.60 32.06 -7.04
CA GLY A 85 10.46 32.84 -8.26
C GLY A 85 9.03 32.85 -8.78
N TYR A 86 8.76 33.55 -9.86
CA TYR A 86 7.47 33.53 -10.53
C TYR A 86 7.34 32.27 -11.38
N LEU A 87 6.19 31.63 -11.32
CA LEU A 87 5.87 30.49 -12.18
C LEU A 87 5.63 31.01 -13.62
N ASP A 88 6.44 30.54 -14.56
CA ASP A 88 6.36 30.93 -15.97
C ASP A 88 5.36 30.06 -16.74
N SER A 89 5.50 28.74 -16.67
CA SER A 89 4.62 27.79 -17.36
C SER A 89 4.27 26.57 -16.53
N VAL A 90 3.17 25.91 -16.95
CA VAL A 90 2.73 24.57 -16.49
C VAL A 90 2.60 23.70 -17.73
N ASP A 91 3.39 22.64 -17.80
CA ASP A 91 3.58 21.86 -19.03
C ASP A 91 2.83 20.50 -18.99
N PHE A 92 1.81 20.36 -18.15
CA PHE A 92 0.96 19.18 -18.06
C PHE A 92 -0.52 19.55 -17.92
N LYS A 93 -1.40 18.58 -18.06
CA LYS A 93 -2.84 18.68 -17.78
C LYS A 93 -3.15 17.97 -16.46
N ASP A 94 -4.09 18.53 -15.69
CA ASP A 94 -4.55 17.96 -14.43
C ASP A 94 -5.07 16.53 -14.66
N GLY A 95 -4.60 15.58 -13.85
CA GLY A 95 -4.94 14.16 -13.97
C GLY A 95 -4.19 13.38 -15.05
N GLN A 96 -3.23 13.97 -15.73
CA GLN A 96 -2.44 13.34 -16.79
C GLN A 96 -1.51 12.26 -16.21
N MET A 97 -1.23 11.22 -17.01
CA MET A 97 -0.13 10.30 -16.76
C MET A 97 1.18 10.94 -17.19
N VAL A 98 2.15 11.00 -16.27
CA VAL A 98 3.49 11.52 -16.50
C VAL A 98 4.54 10.44 -16.29
N LYS A 99 5.65 10.55 -17.01
CA LYS A 99 6.81 9.69 -16.85
C LYS A 99 7.87 10.38 -15.98
N GLN A 100 8.72 9.59 -15.36
CA GLN A 100 9.89 10.14 -14.66
C GLN A 100 10.74 11.00 -15.62
N GLY A 101 11.06 12.20 -15.20
CA GLY A 101 11.83 13.18 -15.98
C GLY A 101 11.00 14.15 -16.82
N ASP A 102 9.70 13.93 -17.00
CA ASP A 102 8.82 14.87 -17.72
C ASP A 102 8.84 16.25 -17.07
N LEU A 103 8.90 17.30 -17.88
CA LEU A 103 8.83 18.68 -17.41
C LEU A 103 7.40 19.00 -16.96
N LEU A 104 7.27 19.53 -15.75
CA LEU A 104 5.96 19.82 -15.14
C LEU A 104 5.74 21.33 -14.99
N PHE A 105 6.74 22.03 -14.47
CA PHE A 105 6.66 23.44 -14.18
C PHE A 105 7.98 24.12 -14.55
N THR A 106 7.87 25.35 -15.01
CA THR A 106 9.03 26.22 -15.26
C THR A 106 8.89 27.48 -14.43
N ILE A 107 9.90 27.79 -13.64
CA ILE A 107 10.05 29.05 -12.90
C ILE A 107 10.86 30.01 -13.77
N ASP A 108 10.62 31.31 -13.67
CA ASP A 108 11.33 32.34 -14.43
C ASP A 108 12.86 32.19 -14.29
N LYS A 109 13.51 31.81 -15.38
CA LYS A 109 14.93 31.49 -15.43
C LYS A 109 15.83 32.72 -15.46
N ARG A 110 15.31 33.90 -15.83
CA ARG A 110 16.12 35.10 -16.09
C ARG A 110 16.99 35.53 -14.91
N PRO A 111 16.49 35.58 -13.67
CA PRO A 111 17.30 35.94 -12.50
C PRO A 111 18.43 34.91 -12.27
N PHE A 112 18.12 33.62 -12.44
CA PHE A 112 19.08 32.53 -12.22
C PHE A 112 20.17 32.51 -13.31
N GLN A 113 19.81 32.79 -14.57
CA GLN A 113 20.76 32.93 -15.65
C GLN A 113 21.76 34.08 -15.39
N THR A 114 21.23 35.23 -14.95
CA THR A 114 22.09 36.37 -14.59
C THR A 114 23.04 36.04 -13.44
N ALA A 115 22.56 35.32 -12.41
CA ALA A 115 23.37 34.89 -11.29
C ALA A 115 24.48 33.89 -11.72
N LEU A 116 24.14 32.97 -12.62
CA LEU A 116 25.08 32.01 -13.19
C LEU A 116 26.19 32.72 -14.01
N ASP A 117 25.79 33.65 -14.84
CA ASP A 117 26.74 34.41 -15.67
C ASP A 117 27.70 35.26 -14.80
N GLN A 118 27.19 35.87 -13.73
CA GLN A 118 28.01 36.56 -12.74
C GLN A 118 28.99 35.59 -12.03
N ALA A 119 28.52 34.42 -11.61
CA ALA A 119 29.41 33.43 -10.98
C ALA A 119 30.50 32.94 -11.93
N ARG A 120 30.21 32.75 -13.21
CA ARG A 120 31.18 32.38 -14.25
C ARG A 120 32.21 33.48 -14.50
N ALA A 121 31.78 34.74 -14.52
CA ALA A 121 32.71 35.87 -14.64
C ALA A 121 33.68 35.95 -13.46
N ASN A 122 33.18 35.73 -12.23
CA ASN A 122 34.00 35.68 -11.02
C ASN A 122 35.02 34.52 -11.05
N LEU A 123 34.60 33.36 -11.55
CA LEU A 123 35.50 32.22 -11.71
C LEU A 123 36.63 32.54 -12.72
N THR A 124 36.28 33.16 -13.84
CA THR A 124 37.27 33.57 -14.85
C THR A 124 38.32 34.54 -14.26
N LEU A 125 37.86 35.49 -13.44
CA LEU A 125 38.76 36.40 -12.74
C LEU A 125 39.70 35.67 -11.78
N ALA A 126 39.15 34.76 -10.97
CA ALA A 126 39.90 33.96 -10.00
C ALA A 126 40.92 33.03 -10.69
N GLN A 127 40.54 32.43 -11.81
CA GLN A 127 41.43 31.59 -12.64
C GLN A 127 42.58 32.40 -13.25
N SER A 128 42.31 33.61 -13.74
CA SER A 128 43.31 34.50 -14.27
C SER A 128 44.37 34.88 -13.21
N ASN A 129 43.91 35.18 -11.98
CA ASN A 129 44.78 35.45 -10.85
C ASN A 129 45.58 34.20 -10.43
N LEU A 130 44.99 33.02 -10.44
CA LEU A 130 45.67 31.75 -10.16
C LEU A 130 46.81 31.51 -11.18
N THR A 131 46.55 31.69 -12.47
CA THR A 131 47.55 31.54 -13.54
C THR A 131 48.69 32.52 -13.38
N TYR A 132 48.35 33.77 -12.99
CA TYR A 132 49.37 34.78 -12.71
C TYR A 132 50.30 34.39 -11.55
N THR A 133 49.68 34.02 -10.39
CA THR A 133 50.43 33.66 -9.18
C THR A 133 51.23 32.35 -9.35
N GLU A 134 50.72 31.39 -10.12
CA GLU A 134 51.41 30.15 -10.47
C GLU A 134 52.70 30.48 -11.26
N SER A 135 52.58 31.33 -12.29
CA SER A 135 53.73 31.77 -13.11
C SER A 135 54.74 32.55 -12.28
N ASP A 136 54.27 33.38 -11.33
CA ASP A 136 55.10 34.14 -10.42
C ASP A 136 55.87 33.25 -9.43
N LEU A 137 55.18 32.27 -8.85
CA LEU A 137 55.80 31.26 -7.97
C LEU A 137 56.86 30.45 -8.72
N LYS A 138 56.58 30.02 -9.96
CA LYS A 138 57.53 29.29 -10.79
C LYS A 138 58.78 30.09 -11.07
N ARG A 139 58.68 31.41 -11.39
CA ARG A 139 59.84 32.33 -11.51
C ARG A 139 60.59 32.47 -10.18
N ALA A 140 59.87 32.67 -9.07
CA ALA A 140 60.43 32.78 -7.72
C ALA A 140 61.25 31.54 -7.34
N GLN A 141 60.81 30.34 -7.72
CA GLN A 141 61.45 29.06 -7.44
C GLN A 141 62.79 28.97 -8.14
N GLN A 142 62.94 29.50 -9.40
CA GLN A 142 64.20 29.61 -10.12
C GLN A 142 65.13 30.59 -9.44
N LEU A 143 64.63 31.80 -9.09
CA LEU A 143 65.44 32.86 -8.48
C LEU A 143 65.99 32.52 -7.08
N VAL A 144 65.21 31.71 -6.26
CA VAL A 144 65.72 31.20 -4.97
C VAL A 144 66.85 30.21 -5.19
N THR A 145 66.75 29.33 -6.18
CA THR A 145 67.80 28.38 -6.52
C THR A 145 69.08 29.08 -6.91
N GLU A 146 68.97 30.22 -7.64
CA GLU A 146 70.09 31.11 -8.05
C GLU A 146 70.52 32.04 -6.92
N LYS A 147 69.94 31.97 -5.71
CA LYS A 147 70.18 32.85 -4.53
C LYS A 147 69.95 34.33 -4.83
N THR A 148 69.13 34.67 -5.81
CA THR A 148 68.83 36.05 -6.20
C THR A 148 67.75 36.69 -5.35
N ILE A 149 66.88 35.90 -4.75
CA ILE A 149 65.84 36.35 -3.81
C ILE A 149 65.95 35.63 -2.45
N THR A 150 65.34 36.22 -1.38
CA THR A 150 65.33 35.62 -0.07
C THR A 150 64.23 34.54 0.05
N GLU A 151 64.47 33.62 0.96
CA GLU A 151 63.46 32.57 1.28
C GLU A 151 62.13 33.19 1.71
N GLN A 152 62.12 34.27 2.44
CA GLN A 152 60.95 35.05 2.84
C GLN A 152 60.09 35.49 1.63
N VAL A 153 60.73 35.98 0.58
CA VAL A 153 60.05 36.42 -0.67
C VAL A 153 59.45 35.21 -1.38
N PHE A 154 60.15 34.09 -1.42
CA PHE A 154 59.62 32.84 -1.97
C PHE A 154 58.40 32.35 -1.21
N GLU A 155 58.46 32.29 0.13
CA GLU A 155 57.32 31.93 0.98
C GLU A 155 56.09 32.83 0.76
N GLN A 156 56.31 34.14 0.60
CA GLN A 156 55.25 35.10 0.29
C GLN A 156 54.58 34.78 -1.07
N ARG A 157 55.36 34.44 -2.12
CA ARG A 157 54.82 34.06 -3.43
C ARG A 157 54.05 32.72 -3.34
N SER A 158 54.62 31.76 -2.62
CA SER A 158 54.00 30.48 -2.35
C SER A 158 52.62 30.64 -1.64
N GLN A 159 52.55 31.52 -0.64
CA GLN A 159 51.29 31.83 0.07
C GLN A 159 50.30 32.53 -0.88
N ALA A 160 50.75 33.47 -1.74
CA ALA A 160 49.91 34.13 -2.73
C ALA A 160 49.29 33.11 -3.71
N PHE A 161 50.05 32.13 -4.18
CA PHE A 161 49.59 31.06 -5.03
C PHE A 161 48.51 30.19 -4.31
N ARG A 162 48.80 29.75 -3.06
CA ARG A 162 47.83 28.97 -2.30
C ARG A 162 46.53 29.73 -2.07
N ASN A 163 46.59 31.02 -1.81
CA ASN A 163 45.39 31.87 -1.66
C ASN A 163 44.63 32.02 -2.97
N ALA A 164 45.30 32.20 -4.10
CA ALA A 164 44.67 32.26 -5.41
C ALA A 164 44.01 30.92 -5.78
N GLN A 165 44.65 29.79 -5.45
CA GLN A 165 44.09 28.44 -5.64
C GLN A 165 42.83 28.26 -4.85
N ALA A 166 42.82 28.63 -3.56
CA ALA A 166 41.63 28.57 -2.72
C ALA A 166 40.50 29.47 -3.24
N SER A 167 40.85 30.68 -3.73
CA SER A 167 39.86 31.60 -4.32
C SER A 167 39.23 31.04 -5.60
N ALA A 168 40.03 30.43 -6.49
CA ALA A 168 39.50 29.78 -7.68
C ALA A 168 38.59 28.58 -7.35
N ALA A 169 38.96 27.80 -6.34
CA ALA A 169 38.12 26.70 -5.87
C ALA A 169 36.78 27.20 -5.30
N ALA A 170 36.80 28.29 -4.52
CA ALA A 170 35.57 28.90 -3.99
C ALA A 170 34.67 29.46 -5.10
N ALA A 171 35.25 30.16 -6.10
CA ALA A 171 34.51 30.66 -7.26
C ALA A 171 33.90 29.50 -8.10
N SER A 172 34.65 28.41 -8.26
CA SER A 172 34.14 27.20 -8.93
C SER A 172 32.92 26.58 -8.17
N ALA A 173 32.96 26.57 -6.84
CA ALA A 173 31.84 26.12 -6.04
C ALA A 173 30.60 27.03 -6.19
N ALA A 174 30.80 28.36 -6.29
CA ALA A 174 29.72 29.31 -6.54
C ALA A 174 29.08 29.11 -7.92
N VAL A 175 29.85 28.78 -8.96
CA VAL A 175 29.30 28.40 -10.29
C VAL A 175 28.42 27.16 -10.16
N ARG A 176 28.89 26.08 -9.50
CA ARG A 176 28.10 24.87 -9.33
C ARG A 176 26.77 25.13 -8.56
N GLN A 177 26.80 26.01 -7.56
CA GLN A 177 25.59 26.40 -6.86
C GLN A 177 24.59 27.11 -7.80
N ALA A 178 25.03 28.08 -8.57
CA ALA A 178 24.21 28.80 -9.52
C ALA A 178 23.67 27.89 -10.65
N GLU A 179 24.43 26.87 -11.06
CA GLU A 179 23.98 25.85 -12.01
C GLU A 179 22.88 24.95 -11.41
N LEU A 180 22.99 24.55 -10.15
CA LEU A 180 21.96 23.81 -9.44
C LEU A 180 20.68 24.65 -9.28
N ASP A 181 20.80 25.91 -8.91
CA ASP A 181 19.65 26.81 -8.78
C ASP A 181 18.95 26.98 -10.12
N MET A 182 19.71 27.10 -11.22
CA MET A 182 19.18 27.14 -12.58
C MET A 182 18.47 25.82 -12.95
N GLN A 183 19.02 24.67 -12.61
CA GLN A 183 18.37 23.39 -12.84
C GLN A 183 17.04 23.27 -12.05
N PHE A 184 16.98 23.80 -10.83
CA PHE A 184 15.79 23.77 -10.01
C PHE A 184 14.68 24.69 -10.49
N THR A 185 14.93 25.56 -11.48
CA THR A 185 13.86 26.31 -12.16
C THR A 185 12.98 25.42 -13.04
N GLU A 186 13.50 24.28 -13.50
CA GLU A 186 12.74 23.26 -14.23
C GLU A 186 12.34 22.14 -13.26
N LEU A 187 11.10 22.08 -12.89
CA LEU A 187 10.58 21.02 -12.04
C LEU A 187 10.13 19.87 -12.89
N ARG A 188 10.82 18.75 -12.73
CA ARG A 188 10.55 17.51 -13.46
C ARG A 188 9.96 16.46 -12.54
N ALA A 189 9.17 15.55 -13.11
CA ALA A 189 8.56 14.45 -12.39
C ALA A 189 9.64 13.52 -11.79
N PRO A 190 9.66 13.35 -10.45
CA PRO A 190 10.63 12.46 -9.80
C PRO A 190 10.26 10.97 -9.98
N ILE A 191 9.00 10.67 -10.19
CA ILE A 191 8.43 9.33 -10.42
C ILE A 191 7.46 9.37 -11.59
N GLY A 192 7.21 8.21 -12.20
CA GLY A 192 6.10 8.03 -13.13
C GLY A 192 4.81 7.79 -12.37
N GLY A 193 3.69 8.27 -12.91
CA GLY A 193 2.38 8.09 -12.28
C GLY A 193 1.35 9.11 -12.76
N ARG A 194 0.24 9.18 -12.06
CA ARG A 194 -0.80 10.17 -12.33
C ARG A 194 -0.53 11.43 -11.50
N ILE A 195 -0.41 12.56 -12.19
CA ILE A 195 -0.30 13.87 -11.53
C ILE A 195 -1.70 14.37 -11.12
N GLY A 196 -1.81 14.94 -9.94
CA GLY A 196 -3.03 15.58 -9.44
C GLY A 196 -3.30 16.94 -10.11
N ASP A 197 -4.18 17.69 -9.49
CA ASP A 197 -4.44 19.07 -9.89
C ASP A 197 -3.27 19.99 -9.52
N ARG A 198 -3.03 20.99 -10.37
CA ARG A 198 -2.07 22.05 -10.06
C ARG A 198 -2.60 22.93 -8.93
N LYS A 199 -1.75 23.19 -7.93
CA LYS A 199 -2.10 24.05 -6.78
C LYS A 199 -1.77 25.52 -7.02
N VAL A 200 -1.03 25.81 -8.08
CA VAL A 200 -0.59 27.18 -8.45
C VAL A 200 -0.77 27.40 -9.95
N SER A 201 -0.97 28.67 -10.32
CA SER A 201 -1.15 29.10 -11.72
C SER A 201 0.07 29.88 -12.21
N PRO A 202 0.34 29.90 -13.53
CA PRO A 202 1.36 30.77 -14.12
C PRO A 202 1.16 32.22 -13.66
N GLY A 203 2.26 32.91 -13.40
CA GLY A 203 2.29 34.27 -12.86
C GLY A 203 2.28 34.36 -11.33
N ASN A 204 2.02 33.25 -10.60
CA ASN A 204 2.10 33.26 -9.14
C ASN A 204 3.55 33.19 -8.67
N LEU A 205 3.83 33.86 -7.55
CA LEU A 205 5.08 33.72 -6.84
C LEU A 205 5.08 32.39 -6.07
N VAL A 206 6.10 31.57 -6.28
CA VAL A 206 6.34 30.33 -5.52
C VAL A 206 7.53 30.51 -4.60
N THR A 207 7.45 29.93 -3.42
CA THR A 207 8.52 29.95 -2.41
C THR A 207 9.21 28.61 -2.40
N GLY A 208 10.52 28.58 -2.62
CA GLY A 208 11.37 27.42 -2.55
C GLY A 208 12.35 27.49 -1.39
N GLY A 209 13.18 26.45 -1.24
CA GLY A 209 14.24 26.38 -0.25
C GLY A 209 14.10 25.19 0.69
N THR A 210 14.98 25.14 1.69
CA THR A 210 15.01 24.07 2.71
C THR A 210 14.14 24.35 3.94
N SER A 211 13.53 25.53 4.02
CA SER A 211 12.62 25.93 5.10
C SER A 211 11.25 25.27 4.90
N GLY A 212 10.59 24.84 5.98
CA GLY A 212 9.36 24.06 5.93
C GLY A 212 8.13 24.68 5.21
N ASN A 213 8.22 25.92 4.71
CA ASN A 213 7.15 26.68 4.04
C ASN A 213 7.30 26.68 2.51
N THR A 214 7.80 25.60 1.91
CA THR A 214 7.89 25.50 0.45
C THR A 214 6.51 25.33 -0.20
N THR A 215 6.28 26.01 -1.33
CA THR A 215 5.01 25.95 -2.06
C THR A 215 4.82 24.56 -2.67
N LEU A 216 3.71 23.89 -2.31
CA LEU A 216 3.26 22.68 -2.98
C LEU A 216 2.67 23.05 -4.35
N LEU A 217 3.16 22.41 -5.40
CA LEU A 217 2.76 22.69 -6.78
C LEU A 217 1.78 21.64 -7.32
N ALA A 218 2.07 20.36 -7.11
CA ALA A 218 1.23 19.21 -7.47
C ALA A 218 1.64 17.98 -6.66
N THR A 219 0.82 16.93 -6.72
CA THR A 219 1.16 15.61 -6.17
C THR A 219 1.16 14.59 -7.29
N ILE A 220 2.15 13.70 -7.32
CA ILE A 220 2.20 12.57 -8.25
C ILE A 220 2.03 11.29 -7.44
N VAL A 221 1.13 10.42 -7.89
CA VAL A 221 0.91 9.10 -7.29
C VAL A 221 1.19 8.02 -8.32
N SER A 222 1.95 7.00 -7.93
CA SER A 222 2.12 5.81 -8.76
C SER A 222 0.78 5.09 -8.88
N THR A 223 0.48 4.55 -10.05
CA THR A 223 -0.78 3.87 -10.31
C THR A 223 -0.60 2.37 -10.59
N ASP A 224 0.56 1.95 -11.07
CA ASP A 224 0.87 0.57 -11.42
C ASP A 224 2.34 0.26 -11.03
N PRO A 225 2.57 -0.75 -10.19
CA PRO A 225 1.58 -1.50 -9.42
C PRO A 225 0.90 -0.66 -8.33
N ILE A 226 -0.18 -1.21 -7.72
CA ILE A 226 -0.91 -0.56 -6.64
C ILE A 226 -0.91 -1.43 -5.39
N HIS A 227 -0.82 -0.81 -4.22
CA HIS A 227 -0.95 -1.46 -2.93
C HIS A 227 -2.40 -1.54 -2.49
N PHE A 228 -2.74 -2.60 -1.79
CA PHE A 228 -3.99 -2.74 -1.06
C PHE A 228 -3.67 -2.99 0.41
N GLU A 229 -4.08 -2.07 1.27
CA GLU A 229 -3.86 -2.14 2.71
C GLU A 229 -5.15 -2.55 3.42
N PHE A 230 -5.03 -3.54 4.29
CA PHE A 230 -6.14 -4.05 5.10
C PHE A 230 -5.65 -4.43 6.49
N THR A 231 -6.58 -4.56 7.41
CA THR A 231 -6.29 -4.98 8.78
C THR A 231 -7.00 -6.28 9.09
N PHE A 232 -6.33 -7.13 9.86
CA PHE A 232 -6.89 -8.39 10.36
C PHE A 232 -6.57 -8.56 11.84
N ASP A 233 -7.37 -9.38 12.52
CA ASP A 233 -7.30 -9.58 13.96
C ASP A 233 -6.14 -10.50 14.37
N GLU A 234 -5.77 -10.44 15.65
CA GLU A 234 -4.69 -11.24 16.22
C GLU A 234 -4.94 -12.76 16.10
N ALA A 235 -6.20 -13.22 16.18
CA ALA A 235 -6.52 -14.63 16.06
C ALA A 235 -6.20 -15.15 14.64
N SER A 236 -6.54 -14.39 13.60
CA SER A 236 -6.19 -14.69 12.22
C SER A 236 -4.68 -14.65 12.00
N TYR A 237 -4.00 -13.65 12.58
CA TYR A 237 -2.52 -13.58 12.53
C TYR A 237 -1.88 -14.84 13.10
N LEU A 238 -2.28 -15.27 14.30
CA LEU A 238 -1.76 -16.49 14.94
C LEU A 238 -2.06 -17.75 14.13
N ARG A 239 -3.23 -17.81 13.47
CA ARG A 239 -3.58 -18.92 12.57
C ARG A 239 -2.64 -18.96 11.37
N TYR A 240 -2.38 -17.84 10.71
CA TYR A 240 -1.46 -17.74 9.58
C TYR A 240 -0.01 -18.08 10.00
N GLU A 241 0.42 -17.64 11.18
CA GLU A 241 1.72 -17.98 11.74
C GLU A 241 1.90 -19.49 11.99
N ARG A 242 0.84 -20.15 12.48
CA ARG A 242 0.88 -21.62 12.71
C ARG A 242 0.93 -22.37 11.37
N MET A 243 0.10 -21.99 10.42
CA MET A 243 0.13 -22.57 9.07
C MET A 243 1.49 -22.38 8.40
N ALA A 244 2.14 -21.24 8.60
CA ALA A 244 3.48 -20.98 8.08
C ALA A 244 4.54 -21.92 8.67
N LYS A 245 4.42 -22.28 9.95
CA LYS A 245 5.35 -23.18 10.63
C LYS A 245 5.16 -24.67 10.26
N GLU A 246 3.94 -25.05 9.91
CA GLU A 246 3.60 -26.44 9.54
C GLU A 246 4.03 -26.82 8.13
N GLY A 247 4.63 -25.90 7.37
CA GLY A 247 5.25 -26.18 6.07
C GLY A 247 4.29 -26.54 4.94
N THR A 248 2.99 -26.29 5.14
CA THR A 248 2.02 -26.39 4.05
C THR A 248 2.31 -25.31 3.03
N ASP A 249 2.27 -25.64 1.75
CA ASP A 249 2.60 -24.72 0.63
C ASP A 249 1.85 -23.37 0.69
N VAL A 250 0.68 -23.36 1.33
CA VAL A 250 -0.11 -22.16 1.59
C VAL A 250 0.48 -21.32 2.74
N ALA A 251 1.13 -21.97 3.67
CA ALA A 251 1.63 -21.38 4.92
C ALA A 251 3.03 -20.78 4.78
N SER A 252 3.91 -21.35 3.95
CA SER A 252 5.18 -20.73 3.57
C SER A 252 4.96 -19.40 2.80
N ARG A 253 3.73 -19.20 2.33
CA ARG A 253 3.25 -18.00 1.67
C ARG A 253 2.53 -17.01 2.61
N GLY A 254 2.24 -17.38 3.88
CA GLY A 254 1.40 -16.61 4.80
C GLY A 254 2.10 -15.49 5.58
N ARG A 255 3.41 -15.54 5.68
CA ARG A 255 4.19 -14.57 6.48
C ARG A 255 5.12 -13.69 5.67
N GLY A 256 5.21 -13.90 4.38
CA GLY A 256 6.16 -13.19 3.54
C GLY A 256 5.60 -12.84 2.18
N PRO A 257 6.37 -12.11 1.39
CA PRO A 257 6.00 -11.80 0.02
C PRO A 257 5.69 -13.09 -0.74
N GLY A 258 4.45 -13.21 -1.24
CA GLY A 258 4.07 -14.30 -2.12
C GLY A 258 2.76 -15.04 -1.83
N VAL A 259 2.03 -14.79 -0.74
CA VAL A 259 0.67 -15.34 -0.58
C VAL A 259 -0.21 -14.79 -1.67
N ALA A 260 -0.76 -15.70 -2.50
CA ALA A 260 -1.75 -15.31 -3.48
C ALA A 260 -3.04 -14.89 -2.76
N VAL A 261 -3.53 -13.73 -3.11
CA VAL A 261 -4.78 -13.17 -2.62
C VAL A 261 -5.62 -12.75 -3.81
N SER A 262 -6.93 -12.81 -3.63
CA SER A 262 -7.86 -12.33 -4.66
C SER A 262 -8.68 -11.19 -4.09
N LEU A 263 -9.00 -10.23 -4.93
CA LEU A 263 -9.71 -9.02 -4.52
C LEU A 263 -10.94 -8.82 -5.41
N LYS A 264 -11.99 -8.24 -4.83
CA LYS A 264 -13.15 -7.73 -5.55
C LYS A 264 -13.45 -6.29 -5.19
N LEU A 265 -13.84 -5.53 -6.18
CA LEU A 265 -14.34 -4.18 -6.02
C LEU A 265 -15.77 -4.20 -5.43
N ILE A 266 -16.24 -3.03 -5.02
CA ILE A 266 -17.52 -2.90 -4.35
C ILE A 266 -18.73 -3.20 -5.25
N ASP A 267 -18.57 -3.02 -6.57
CA ASP A 267 -19.53 -3.27 -7.63
C ASP A 267 -19.44 -4.67 -8.25
N GLU A 268 -18.41 -5.45 -7.90
CA GLU A 268 -18.17 -6.79 -8.40
C GLU A 268 -18.79 -7.86 -7.50
N LYS A 269 -19.29 -8.95 -8.11
CA LYS A 269 -19.81 -10.11 -7.38
C LYS A 269 -18.70 -11.09 -7.01
N ASP A 270 -17.73 -11.28 -7.89
CA ASP A 270 -16.69 -12.29 -7.80
C ASP A 270 -15.32 -11.67 -7.54
N PHE A 271 -14.38 -12.44 -7.00
CA PHE A 271 -13.01 -12.03 -6.77
C PHE A 271 -12.21 -12.22 -8.07
N THR A 272 -12.08 -11.18 -8.86
CA THR A 272 -11.53 -11.20 -10.22
C THR A 272 -10.12 -10.64 -10.32
N HIS A 273 -9.66 -9.93 -9.30
CA HIS A 273 -8.34 -9.31 -9.27
C HIS A 273 -7.39 -10.17 -8.43
N ASP A 274 -6.39 -10.74 -9.07
CA ASP A 274 -5.36 -11.52 -8.38
C ASP A 274 -4.19 -10.64 -7.99
N GLY A 275 -3.69 -10.87 -6.79
CA GLY A 275 -2.55 -10.16 -6.24
C GLY A 275 -1.74 -11.02 -5.29
N ARG A 276 -0.76 -10.43 -4.66
CA ARG A 276 0.12 -11.12 -3.71
C ARG A 276 0.37 -10.25 -2.48
N MET A 277 0.32 -10.87 -1.32
CA MET A 277 0.80 -10.20 -0.11
C MET A 277 2.30 -9.94 -0.22
N ASP A 278 2.70 -8.74 0.12
CA ASP A 278 4.11 -8.32 0.14
C ASP A 278 4.57 -7.91 1.53
N PHE A 279 3.64 -7.56 2.42
CA PHE A 279 4.00 -7.07 3.73
C PHE A 279 2.94 -7.40 4.79
N VAL A 280 3.40 -7.73 5.98
CA VAL A 280 2.62 -7.78 7.22
C VAL A 280 3.39 -6.99 8.26
N ASP A 281 2.71 -6.12 8.99
CA ASP A 281 3.34 -5.28 10.00
C ASP A 281 3.97 -6.13 11.12
N ASN A 282 4.94 -5.58 11.81
CA ASN A 282 5.63 -6.24 12.92
C ASN A 282 5.04 -5.88 14.29
N VAL A 283 4.05 -5.01 14.33
CA VAL A 283 3.41 -4.51 15.56
C VAL A 283 1.90 -4.60 15.42
N ILE A 284 1.25 -5.17 16.44
CA ILE A 284 -0.20 -5.17 16.60
C ILE A 284 -0.62 -3.83 17.21
N ASP A 285 -1.61 -3.18 16.63
CA ASP A 285 -2.20 -1.99 17.21
C ASP A 285 -2.94 -2.35 18.50
N ARG A 286 -2.45 -1.82 19.62
CA ARG A 286 -2.97 -2.13 20.96
C ARG A 286 -4.37 -1.62 21.22
N SER A 287 -4.82 -0.61 20.47
CA SER A 287 -6.15 -0.02 20.64
C SER A 287 -7.24 -0.85 19.99
N THR A 288 -6.92 -1.53 18.89
CA THR A 288 -7.88 -2.30 18.09
C THR A 288 -7.63 -3.81 18.11
N GLY A 289 -6.45 -4.27 18.58
CA GLY A 289 -6.06 -5.67 18.53
C GLY A 289 -5.87 -6.19 17.09
N THR A 290 -5.57 -5.30 16.16
CA THR A 290 -5.42 -5.64 14.75
C THR A 290 -3.99 -5.41 14.25
N ILE A 291 -3.64 -6.10 13.17
CA ILE A 291 -2.36 -5.95 12.48
C ILE A 291 -2.62 -5.57 11.02
N ARG A 292 -1.76 -4.75 10.46
CA ARG A 292 -1.87 -4.30 9.08
C ARG A 292 -1.19 -5.30 8.14
N GLY A 293 -1.93 -5.73 7.12
CA GLY A 293 -1.41 -6.44 5.96
C GLY A 293 -1.46 -5.58 4.71
N ARG A 294 -0.58 -5.86 3.78
CA ARG A 294 -0.51 -5.19 2.49
C ARG A 294 -0.32 -6.22 1.38
N ALA A 295 -1.02 -6.02 0.28
CA ALA A 295 -0.89 -6.81 -0.93
C ALA A 295 -0.63 -5.91 -2.13
N VAL A 296 0.03 -6.44 -3.15
CA VAL A 296 0.33 -5.76 -4.42
C VAL A 296 -0.57 -6.33 -5.50
N PHE A 297 -1.12 -5.44 -6.29
CA PHE A 297 -1.95 -5.76 -7.46
C PHE A 297 -1.43 -5.03 -8.69
N ASP A 298 -1.49 -5.70 -9.83
CA ASP A 298 -1.23 -5.06 -11.12
C ASP A 298 -2.41 -4.16 -11.50
N ASN A 299 -2.13 -3.00 -12.04
CA ASN A 299 -3.14 -2.01 -12.40
C ASN A 299 -2.87 -1.36 -13.76
N ALA A 300 -2.41 -2.15 -14.72
CA ALA A 300 -2.09 -1.68 -16.08
C ALA A 300 -3.26 -0.94 -16.76
N ASN A 301 -4.49 -1.30 -16.40
CA ASN A 301 -5.72 -0.67 -16.91
C ASN A 301 -6.08 0.65 -16.19
N GLY A 302 -5.40 0.99 -15.09
CA GLY A 302 -5.65 2.21 -14.32
C GLY A 302 -7.02 2.31 -13.64
N VAL A 303 -7.73 1.19 -13.48
CA VAL A 303 -9.08 1.13 -12.85
C VAL A 303 -8.96 1.33 -11.34
N LEU A 304 -7.95 0.72 -10.73
CA LEU A 304 -7.73 0.79 -9.29
C LEU A 304 -7.11 2.16 -8.95
N THR A 305 -7.82 2.92 -8.14
CA THR A 305 -7.39 4.27 -7.74
C THR A 305 -7.08 4.30 -6.25
N PRO A 306 -5.96 4.92 -5.82
CA PRO A 306 -5.66 5.09 -4.40
C PRO A 306 -6.83 5.73 -3.65
N GLY A 307 -7.15 5.19 -2.47
CA GLY A 307 -8.29 5.62 -1.65
C GLY A 307 -9.58 4.83 -1.87
N MET A 308 -9.73 4.08 -2.95
CA MET A 308 -10.90 3.21 -3.17
C MET A 308 -10.92 2.07 -2.14
N PHE A 309 -12.14 1.65 -1.76
CA PHE A 309 -12.37 0.49 -0.93
C PHE A 309 -12.56 -0.77 -1.77
N ALA A 310 -12.11 -1.89 -1.23
CA ALA A 310 -12.35 -3.20 -1.82
C ALA A 310 -12.38 -4.28 -0.72
N ARG A 311 -12.68 -5.52 -1.13
CA ARG A 311 -12.57 -6.70 -0.27
C ARG A 311 -11.48 -7.62 -0.80
N VAL A 312 -10.56 -8.00 0.06
CA VAL A 312 -9.53 -8.99 -0.23
C VAL A 312 -9.90 -10.31 0.42
N ARG A 313 -9.61 -11.40 -0.28
CA ARG A 313 -9.76 -12.77 0.20
C ARG A 313 -8.37 -13.36 0.39
N VAL A 314 -8.08 -13.81 1.61
CA VAL A 314 -6.82 -14.44 2.00
C VAL A 314 -7.09 -15.91 2.30
N PRO A 315 -6.32 -16.88 1.79
CA PRO A 315 -6.47 -18.29 2.14
C PRO A 315 -6.30 -18.51 3.64
N ALA A 316 -7.28 -19.15 4.27
CA ALA A 316 -7.32 -19.41 5.71
C ALA A 316 -7.07 -20.87 6.08
N SER A 317 -7.12 -21.78 5.10
CA SER A 317 -6.80 -23.20 5.26
C SER A 317 -6.01 -23.75 4.07
N PRO A 318 -5.24 -24.86 4.28
CA PRO A 318 -4.80 -25.68 3.17
C PRO A 318 -6.01 -26.23 2.41
N PRO A 319 -5.90 -26.57 1.12
CA PRO A 319 -6.96 -27.26 0.40
C PRO A 319 -7.30 -28.59 1.05
N TYR A 320 -8.60 -28.89 1.25
CA TYR A 320 -9.12 -30.13 1.80
C TYR A 320 -10.29 -30.65 0.97
N ASN A 321 -10.58 -32.00 1.07
CA ASN A 321 -11.69 -32.67 0.38
C ASN A 321 -12.90 -32.81 1.32
#